data_1bed5a8f14fd923319a27c8e3a61e453
#
_entry.id   1bed5a8f14fd923319a27c8e3a61e453
#
_cell.length_a   1.000
_cell.length_b   1.000
_cell.length_c   1.000
_cell.angle_alpha   90.00
_cell.angle_beta   90.00
_cell.angle_gamma   90.00
#
_symmetry.space_group_name_H-M   'P 1'
#
loop_
_entity.id
_entity.type
_entity.pdbx_description
1 polymer ?
#
loop_
_entity_poly.entity_id
_entity_poly.type
_entity_poly.pdbx_seq_one_letter_code
_entity_poly.pdbx_strand_id
1 'polypeptide(L)'
;MENNLEIEERKTEDEKSHAAILDMLECPVCLEYPRQRPIYTCDNGHVTCSKCITKIKGSCPICRNDEINPNPFVGRMADKALQGILVPCQFACHGCKLRQQIHVMEHHEVHCQYREVYCPANQRGVCHWFGSLLKIVGHVKERRCIQVN
;
A
#
# COMPACT_ATOMS: atom_id res chain seq x y z
N MET A 1 15.85 14.97 38.85
CA MET A 1 16.37 15.54 37.58
C MET A 1 16.83 14.34 36.75
N GLU A 2 16.02 13.92 35.78
CA GLU A 2 16.43 12.85 34.88
C GLU A 2 17.59 13.37 34.03
N ASN A 3 18.61 12.54 33.88
CA ASN A 3 19.84 12.90 33.19
C ASN A 3 19.58 12.91 31.68
N ASN A 4 20.03 13.92 30.93
CA ASN A 4 19.81 14.01 29.47
C ASN A 4 20.25 12.75 28.72
N LEU A 5 21.26 12.04 29.21
CA LEU A 5 21.73 10.76 28.66
C LEU A 5 20.69 9.65 28.77
N GLU A 6 19.98 9.54 29.90
CA GLU A 6 18.92 8.52 30.09
C GLU A 6 17.69 8.79 29.21
N ILE A 7 17.43 10.05 28.87
CA ILE A 7 16.35 10.44 27.96
C ILE A 7 16.70 10.09 26.51
N GLU A 8 17.95 10.30 26.11
CA GLU A 8 18.41 9.93 24.76
C GLU A 8 18.48 8.41 24.56
N GLU A 9 18.94 7.65 25.55
CA GLU A 9 18.97 6.17 25.52
C GLU A 9 17.55 5.59 25.43
N ARG A 10 16.59 6.10 26.20
CA ARG A 10 15.17 5.67 26.11
C ARG A 10 14.56 5.97 24.73
N LYS A 11 14.84 7.13 24.14
CA LYS A 11 14.37 7.46 22.79
C LYS A 11 14.90 6.50 21.74
N THR A 12 16.17 6.10 21.82
CA THR A 12 16.75 5.13 20.88
C THR A 12 16.17 3.72 21.02
N GLU A 13 15.82 3.30 22.24
CA GLU A 13 15.16 2.01 22.48
C GLU A 13 13.70 2.01 22.00
N ASP A 14 12.97 3.09 22.21
CA ASP A 14 11.60 3.26 21.70
C ASP A 14 11.57 3.27 20.17
N GLU A 15 12.51 3.94 19.53
CA GLU A 15 12.67 3.96 18.08
C GLU A 15 12.97 2.56 17.52
N LYS A 16 13.85 1.80 18.16
CA LYS A 16 14.16 0.40 17.77
C LYS A 16 12.97 -0.51 17.95
N SER A 17 12.23 -0.37 19.04
CA SER A 17 11.02 -1.15 19.31
C SER A 17 9.93 -0.84 18.31
N HIS A 18 9.77 0.43 17.95
CA HIS A 18 8.81 0.84 16.92
C HIS A 18 9.21 0.31 15.54
N ALA A 19 10.47 0.39 15.16
CA ALA A 19 10.98 -0.17 13.90
C ALA A 19 10.72 -1.68 13.81
N ALA A 20 10.95 -2.43 14.89
CA ALA A 20 10.66 -3.86 14.93
C ALA A 20 9.17 -4.19 14.72
N ILE A 21 8.26 -3.39 15.28
CA ILE A 21 6.81 -3.54 15.05
C ILE A 21 6.48 -3.26 13.59
N LEU A 22 7.10 -2.26 12.97
CA LEU A 22 6.87 -1.92 11.57
C LEU A 22 7.35 -3.03 10.63
N ASP A 23 8.51 -3.63 10.91
CA ASP A 23 9.02 -4.78 10.15
C ASP A 23 8.04 -5.95 10.18
N MET A 24 7.41 -6.21 11.33
CA MET A 24 6.40 -7.26 11.47
C MET A 24 5.11 -6.98 10.68
N LEU A 25 4.82 -5.72 10.38
CA LEU A 25 3.64 -5.31 9.62
C LEU A 25 3.89 -5.23 8.11
N GLU A 26 5.14 -5.33 7.66
CA GLU A 26 5.46 -5.30 6.24
C GLU A 26 4.95 -6.56 5.53
N CYS A 27 4.29 -6.38 4.40
CA CYS A 27 3.83 -7.50 3.59
C CYS A 27 5.00 -8.13 2.83
N PRO A 28 5.33 -9.42 3.03
CA PRO A 28 6.50 -10.06 2.41
C PRO A 28 6.39 -10.24 0.90
N VAL A 29 5.22 -9.97 0.32
CA VAL A 29 4.97 -10.09 -1.12
C VAL A 29 5.23 -8.80 -1.88
N CYS A 30 4.82 -7.65 -1.33
CA CYS A 30 5.00 -6.34 -1.97
C CYS A 30 5.98 -5.43 -1.26
N LEU A 31 6.48 -5.82 -0.08
CA LEU A 31 7.41 -5.06 0.76
C LEU A 31 6.87 -3.67 1.12
N GLU A 32 5.53 -3.58 1.27
CA GLU A 32 4.85 -2.36 1.68
C GLU A 32 4.00 -2.61 2.93
N TYR A 33 3.72 -1.56 3.68
CA TYR A 33 2.76 -1.63 4.78
C TYR A 33 1.34 -1.84 4.26
N PRO A 34 0.50 -2.63 4.97
CA PRO A 34 -0.88 -2.86 4.59
C PRO A 34 -1.68 -1.55 4.61
N ARG A 35 -2.09 -1.08 3.45
CA ARG A 35 -2.86 0.17 3.28
C ARG A 35 -4.36 -0.04 3.40
N GLN A 36 -4.83 -1.24 3.08
CA GLN A 36 -6.26 -1.59 3.04
C GLN A 36 -6.58 -2.71 4.02
N ARG A 37 -7.84 -2.76 4.44
CA ARG A 37 -8.38 -3.83 5.28
C ARG A 37 -9.16 -4.84 4.44
N PRO A 38 -9.25 -6.09 4.87
CA PRO A 38 -8.61 -6.68 6.06
C PRO A 38 -7.12 -6.95 5.88
N ILE A 39 -6.39 -7.04 7.00
CA ILE A 39 -5.04 -7.63 7.04
C ILE A 39 -5.22 -9.11 7.32
N TYR A 40 -4.44 -9.93 6.65
CA TYR A 40 -4.46 -11.39 6.80
C TYR A 40 -3.23 -11.87 7.57
N THR A 41 -3.40 -12.90 8.39
CA THR A 41 -2.28 -13.56 9.07
C THR A 41 -2.41 -15.07 8.96
N CYS A 42 -1.29 -15.78 8.87
CA CYS A 42 -1.27 -17.21 9.09
C CYS A 42 -1.23 -17.51 10.60
N ASP A 43 -1.37 -18.78 10.99
CA ASP A 43 -1.32 -19.20 12.40
C ASP A 43 0.01 -18.85 13.08
N ASN A 44 1.11 -18.79 12.34
CA ASN A 44 2.41 -18.36 12.83
C ASN A 44 2.56 -16.82 12.91
N GLY A 45 1.50 -16.05 12.62
CA GLY A 45 1.47 -14.59 12.76
C GLY A 45 2.08 -13.82 11.61
N HIS A 46 2.51 -14.44 10.51
CA HIS A 46 3.03 -13.71 9.36
C HIS A 46 1.92 -12.92 8.65
N VAL A 47 2.19 -11.66 8.37
CA VAL A 47 1.22 -10.72 7.79
C VAL A 47 1.21 -10.79 6.27
N THR A 48 0.02 -10.69 5.68
CA THR A 48 -0.18 -10.48 4.23
C THR A 48 -1.24 -9.41 4.00
N CYS A 49 -0.98 -8.47 3.11
CA CYS A 49 -1.93 -7.41 2.81
C CYS A 49 -3.06 -7.88 1.90
N SER A 50 -4.20 -7.17 1.91
CA SER A 50 -5.39 -7.47 1.10
C SER A 50 -5.13 -7.50 -0.42
N LYS A 51 -4.18 -6.72 -0.92
CA LYS A 51 -3.78 -6.74 -2.34
C LYS A 51 -3.01 -8.01 -2.73
N CYS A 52 -2.28 -8.59 -1.78
CA CYS A 52 -1.39 -9.71 -2.05
C CYS A 52 -1.99 -11.07 -1.72
N ILE A 53 -3.06 -11.14 -0.93
CA ILE A 53 -3.71 -12.40 -0.56
C ILE A 53 -4.15 -13.21 -1.78
N THR A 54 -4.59 -12.55 -2.85
CA THR A 54 -4.98 -13.20 -4.10
C THR A 54 -3.79 -13.67 -4.95
N LYS A 55 -2.60 -13.16 -4.67
CA LYS A 55 -1.35 -13.52 -5.40
C LYS A 55 -0.66 -14.74 -4.80
N ILE A 56 -0.84 -14.96 -3.50
CA ILE A 56 -0.33 -16.14 -2.81
C ILE A 56 -1.33 -17.29 -3.02
N LYS A 57 -0.91 -18.38 -3.56
CA LYS A 57 -1.74 -19.54 -3.94
C LYS A 57 -2.30 -20.31 -2.72
N GLY A 58 -2.81 -19.60 -1.72
CA GLY A 58 -3.44 -20.16 -0.53
C GLY A 58 -2.47 -20.53 0.60
N SER A 59 -1.15 -20.35 0.45
CA SER A 59 -0.18 -20.65 1.52
C SER A 59 0.69 -19.44 1.86
N CYS A 60 1.12 -19.37 3.12
CA CYS A 60 1.96 -18.30 3.62
C CYS A 60 3.31 -18.26 2.88
N PRO A 61 3.71 -17.12 2.33
CA PRO A 61 4.97 -17.01 1.58
C PRO A 61 6.22 -17.22 2.43
N ILE A 62 6.09 -17.10 3.75
CA ILE A 62 7.22 -17.25 4.69
C ILE A 62 7.32 -18.68 5.21
N CYS A 63 6.23 -19.25 5.77
CA CYS A 63 6.26 -20.55 6.46
C CYS A 63 5.43 -21.63 5.77
N ARG A 64 4.77 -21.33 4.64
CA ARG A 64 3.94 -22.26 3.85
C ARG A 64 2.74 -22.85 4.60
N ASN A 65 2.36 -22.26 5.74
CA ASN A 65 1.12 -22.62 6.43
C ASN A 65 -0.07 -22.22 5.53
N ASP A 66 -1.06 -23.12 5.41
CA ASP A 66 -2.22 -22.93 4.51
C ASP A 66 -3.37 -22.18 5.21
N GLU A 67 -3.33 -22.07 6.55
CA GLU A 67 -4.31 -21.34 7.34
C GLU A 67 -3.99 -19.84 7.34
N ILE A 68 -4.60 -19.11 6.42
CA ILE A 68 -4.45 -17.65 6.31
C ILE A 68 -5.82 -17.00 6.41
N ASN A 69 -6.03 -16.25 7.48
CA ASN A 69 -7.32 -15.68 7.82
C ASN A 69 -7.25 -14.16 8.03
N PRO A 70 -8.36 -13.41 7.79
CA PRO A 70 -8.45 -12.01 8.17
C PRO A 70 -8.25 -11.85 9.67
N ASN A 71 -7.37 -10.93 10.06
CA ASN A 71 -7.08 -10.69 11.48
C ASN A 71 -7.42 -9.23 11.88
N PRO A 72 -8.63 -8.99 12.43
CA PRO A 72 -9.04 -7.65 12.84
C PRO A 72 -8.20 -7.06 13.98
N PHE A 73 -7.61 -7.90 14.83
CA PHE A 73 -6.75 -7.44 15.92
C PHE A 73 -5.45 -6.84 15.37
N VAL A 74 -4.77 -7.57 14.48
CA VAL A 74 -3.58 -7.06 13.78
C VAL A 74 -3.91 -5.82 12.96
N GLY A 75 -5.11 -5.75 12.37
CA GLY A 75 -5.62 -4.54 11.71
C GLY A 75 -5.60 -3.32 12.62
N ARG A 76 -6.18 -3.44 13.83
CA ARG A 76 -6.19 -2.33 14.81
C ARG A 76 -4.80 -1.98 15.34
N MET A 77 -3.94 -2.97 15.52
CA MET A 77 -2.54 -2.73 15.92
C MET A 77 -1.78 -1.97 14.84
N ALA A 78 -1.95 -2.37 13.57
CA ALA A 78 -1.33 -1.69 12.45
C ALA A 78 -1.78 -0.22 12.34
N ASP A 79 -3.08 0.06 12.55
CA ASP A 79 -3.59 1.43 12.55
C ASP A 79 -2.88 2.31 13.59
N LYS A 80 -2.62 1.77 14.78
CA LYS A 80 -1.90 2.48 15.85
C LYS A 80 -0.41 2.61 15.56
N ALA A 81 0.24 1.52 15.15
CA ALA A 81 1.68 1.51 14.90
C ALA A 81 2.06 2.40 13.70
N LEU A 82 1.17 2.50 12.72
CA LEU A 82 1.40 3.33 11.52
C LEU A 82 0.93 4.79 11.69
N GLN A 83 0.40 5.16 12.87
CA GLN A 83 0.07 6.56 13.16
C GLN A 83 1.32 7.43 13.10
N GLY A 84 1.22 8.56 12.38
CA GLY A 84 2.34 9.48 12.21
C GLY A 84 3.35 9.10 11.14
N ILE A 85 3.31 7.87 10.63
CA ILE A 85 4.21 7.46 9.55
C ILE A 85 3.72 8.00 8.22
N LEU A 86 4.61 8.72 7.54
CA LEU A 86 4.36 9.25 6.21
C LEU A 86 4.82 8.25 5.16
N VAL A 87 3.88 7.64 4.46
CA VAL A 87 4.16 6.74 3.33
C VAL A 87 4.08 7.49 2.01
N PRO A 88 4.88 7.12 1.00
CA PRO A 88 4.73 7.67 -0.34
C PRO A 88 3.46 7.13 -1.00
N CYS A 89 2.89 7.91 -1.91
CA CYS A 89 1.81 7.44 -2.79
C CYS A 89 2.28 6.21 -3.60
N GLN A 90 1.39 5.22 -3.81
CA GLN A 90 1.70 4.03 -4.63
C GLN A 90 2.09 4.38 -6.08
N PHE A 91 1.70 5.57 -6.55
CA PHE A 91 2.05 6.09 -7.87
C PHE A 91 3.27 7.01 -7.84
N ALA A 92 4.13 6.89 -6.82
CA ALA A 92 5.37 7.66 -6.73
C ALA A 92 6.32 7.38 -7.89
N CYS A 93 6.37 6.14 -8.38
CA CYS A 93 7.13 5.75 -9.57
C CYS A 93 6.62 6.42 -10.86
N HIS A 94 5.35 6.86 -10.87
CA HIS A 94 4.75 7.61 -11.98
C HIS A 94 4.86 9.14 -11.82
N GLY A 95 5.51 9.61 -10.73
CA GLY A 95 5.82 11.00 -10.48
C GLY A 95 5.00 11.67 -9.37
N CYS A 96 4.12 10.97 -8.65
CA CYS A 96 3.45 11.52 -7.49
C CYS A 96 4.43 11.71 -6.33
N LYS A 97 4.61 12.94 -5.88
CA LYS A 97 5.53 13.29 -4.79
C LYS A 97 4.86 13.34 -3.41
N LEU A 98 3.56 13.06 -3.34
CA LEU A 98 2.82 13.16 -2.09
C LEU A 98 3.26 12.07 -1.12
N ARG A 99 3.48 12.48 0.13
CA ARG A 99 3.70 11.62 1.29
C ARG A 99 2.70 12.02 2.35
N GLN A 100 1.93 11.06 2.84
CA GLN A 100 0.94 11.30 3.89
C GLN A 100 0.81 10.08 4.80
N GLN A 101 0.10 10.26 5.91
CA GLN A 101 -0.25 9.16 6.81
C GLN A 101 -1.09 8.12 6.05
N ILE A 102 -0.88 6.86 6.38
CA ILE A 102 -1.41 5.72 5.60
C ILE A 102 -2.94 5.75 5.45
N HIS A 103 -3.66 6.14 6.50
CA HIS A 103 -5.13 6.21 6.47
C HIS A 103 -5.70 7.34 5.59
N VAL A 104 -4.92 8.42 5.38
CA VAL A 104 -5.30 9.51 4.48
C VAL A 104 -4.87 9.21 3.05
N MET A 105 -3.80 8.42 2.89
CA MET A 105 -3.25 8.09 1.59
C MET A 105 -4.23 7.31 0.70
N GLU A 106 -5.04 6.42 1.27
CA GLU A 106 -6.04 5.65 0.51
C GLU A 106 -7.01 6.57 -0.24
N HIS A 107 -7.51 7.61 0.42
CA HIS A 107 -8.39 8.60 -0.23
C HIS A 107 -7.67 9.34 -1.36
N HIS A 108 -6.40 9.73 -1.15
CA HIS A 108 -5.62 10.38 -2.20
C HIS A 108 -5.40 9.44 -3.40
N GLU A 109 -5.05 8.18 -3.17
CA GLU A 109 -4.70 7.24 -4.23
C GLU A 109 -5.84 6.95 -5.19
N VAL A 110 -7.09 6.96 -4.70
CA VAL A 110 -8.29 6.85 -5.54
C VAL A 110 -8.43 8.04 -6.50
N HIS A 111 -8.00 9.24 -6.09
CA HIS A 111 -8.11 10.47 -6.87
C HIS A 111 -6.77 10.96 -7.45
N CYS A 112 -5.69 10.21 -7.24
CA CYS A 112 -4.37 10.61 -7.68
C CYS A 112 -4.33 10.82 -9.20
N GLN A 113 -3.84 11.98 -9.65
CA GLN A 113 -3.68 12.26 -11.08
C GLN A 113 -2.66 11.35 -11.77
N TYR A 114 -1.78 10.71 -11.02
CA TYR A 114 -0.78 9.76 -11.53
C TYR A 114 -1.29 8.31 -11.51
N ARG A 115 -2.53 8.06 -11.03
CA ARG A 115 -3.09 6.71 -11.01
C ARG A 115 -3.18 6.12 -12.40
N GLU A 116 -3.08 4.82 -12.47
CA GLU A 116 -3.21 4.08 -13.72
C GLU A 116 -4.69 3.90 -14.08
N VAL A 117 -4.99 4.08 -15.35
CA VAL A 117 -6.34 3.95 -15.92
C VAL A 117 -6.27 3.28 -17.28
N TYR A 118 -7.34 2.57 -17.61
CA TYR A 118 -7.56 2.09 -18.97
C TYR A 118 -8.16 3.21 -19.84
N CYS A 119 -7.90 3.14 -21.14
CA CYS A 119 -8.60 4.00 -22.10
C CYS A 119 -10.11 3.78 -21.98
N PRO A 120 -10.97 4.83 -21.98
CA PRO A 120 -12.42 4.66 -21.96
C PRO A 120 -12.96 3.80 -23.11
N ALA A 121 -12.28 3.75 -24.26
CA ALA A 121 -12.62 2.88 -25.38
C ALA A 121 -12.25 1.39 -25.14
N ASN A 122 -11.61 1.05 -24.02
CA ASN A 122 -11.32 -0.33 -23.64
C ASN A 122 -12.61 -1.13 -23.41
N GLN A 123 -13.64 -0.53 -22.79
CA GLN A 123 -14.92 -1.16 -22.53
C GLN A 123 -15.63 -1.64 -23.82
N ARG A 124 -15.29 -1.03 -24.97
CA ARG A 124 -15.82 -1.42 -26.29
C ARG A 124 -14.87 -2.34 -27.06
N GLY A 125 -13.76 -2.80 -26.45
CA GLY A 125 -12.75 -3.62 -27.12
C GLY A 125 -11.93 -2.88 -28.20
N VAL A 126 -12.09 -1.55 -28.32
CA VAL A 126 -11.47 -0.75 -29.38
C VAL A 126 -10.03 -0.36 -29.04
N CYS A 127 -9.71 -0.22 -27.76
CA CYS A 127 -8.38 0.22 -27.33
C CYS A 127 -7.98 -0.47 -26.04
N HIS A 128 -6.80 -1.07 -26.03
CA HIS A 128 -6.23 -1.76 -24.85
C HIS A 128 -5.19 -0.91 -24.11
N TRP A 129 -5.12 0.40 -24.38
CA TRP A 129 -4.15 1.27 -23.73
C TRP A 129 -4.41 1.34 -22.23
N PHE A 130 -3.33 1.23 -21.46
CA PHE A 130 -3.27 1.36 -20.01
C PHE A 130 -2.09 2.25 -19.63
N GLY A 131 -2.28 3.16 -18.70
CA GLY A 131 -1.21 4.06 -18.25
C GLY A 131 -1.70 5.15 -17.30
N SER A 132 -0.82 6.09 -16.95
CA SER A 132 -1.14 7.19 -16.04
C SER A 132 -2.25 8.08 -16.58
N LEU A 133 -3.18 8.51 -15.69
CA LEU A 133 -4.27 9.43 -16.02
C LEU A 133 -3.78 10.73 -16.69
N LEU A 134 -2.60 11.22 -16.32
CA LEU A 134 -1.99 12.40 -16.97
C LEU A 134 -1.75 12.21 -18.47
N LYS A 135 -1.48 10.99 -18.91
CA LYS A 135 -1.16 10.65 -20.30
C LYS A 135 -2.40 10.32 -21.14
N ILE A 136 -3.57 10.14 -20.50
CA ILE A 136 -4.77 9.68 -21.21
C ILE A 136 -5.25 10.68 -22.25
N VAL A 137 -5.16 11.99 -21.97
CA VAL A 137 -5.60 13.05 -22.90
C VAL A 137 -4.75 13.03 -24.17
N GLY A 138 -3.43 12.90 -24.04
CA GLY A 138 -2.50 12.74 -25.17
C GLY A 138 -2.85 11.51 -25.98
N HIS A 139 -2.98 10.34 -25.31
CA HIS A 139 -3.33 9.08 -25.94
C HIS A 139 -4.66 9.16 -26.74
N VAL A 140 -5.72 9.72 -26.14
CA VAL A 140 -7.04 9.85 -26.81
C VAL A 140 -6.97 10.73 -28.04
N LYS A 141 -6.21 11.85 -27.99
CA LYS A 141 -6.00 12.75 -29.12
C LYS A 141 -5.23 12.11 -30.26
N GLU A 142 -4.12 11.44 -29.94
CA GLU A 142 -3.24 10.80 -30.94
C GLU A 142 -3.90 9.62 -31.65
N ARG A 143 -4.58 8.77 -30.88
CA ARG A 143 -5.18 7.52 -31.36
C ARG A 143 -6.62 7.65 -31.81
N ARG A 144 -7.25 8.82 -31.63
CA ARG A 144 -8.70 9.06 -31.94
C ARG A 144 -9.61 7.96 -31.37
N CYS A 145 -9.28 7.44 -30.20
CA CYS A 145 -9.97 6.32 -29.57
C CYS A 145 -11.42 6.63 -29.19
N ILE A 146 -11.76 7.93 -29.11
CA ILE A 146 -13.11 8.41 -28.83
C ILE A 146 -13.45 9.38 -29.98
N GLN A 147 -14.30 8.95 -30.89
CA GLN A 147 -14.97 9.86 -31.81
C GLN A 147 -16.14 10.45 -31.05
N VAL A 148 -16.08 11.72 -30.78
CA VAL A 148 -17.22 12.50 -30.29
C VAL A 148 -18.09 12.76 -31.52
N ASN A 149 -19.21 12.01 -31.66
CA ASN A 149 -20.28 12.35 -32.57
C ASN A 149 -21.12 13.46 -31.93
#